data_84aad0724722486f3c9995396729b8e4
#
_entry.id   84aad0724722486f3c9995396729b8e4
#
_cell.length_a   1.000
_cell.length_b   1.000
_cell.length_c   1.000
_cell.angle_alpha   90.00
_cell.angle_beta   90.00
_cell.angle_gamma   90.00
#
_symmetry.space_group_name_H-M   'P 1'
#
loop_
_entity.id
_entity.type
_entity.pdbx_description
1 polymer ?
#
loop_
_entity_poly.entity_id
_entity_poly.type
_entity_poly.pdbx_seq_one_letter_code
_entity_poly.pdbx_strand_id
1 'polypeptide(L)'
;MREYTSKKELKEEIEKKYEKYDAEFKTISESQKDEKVETVDRTPSENLSYQLGWVNLFLEWEAKEIAGYNVETPAPGYKWNNLGGLYQSFYKKYGIYFIKEQRAKLREAVNEVYKWISTLSDDELFQAGNRKWATTKAMWPVYKWIHINTVAPFTNFRGKIRKWKRLVPEEQRIKRRKI
;
A
#
# COMPACT_ATOMS: atom_id res chain seq x y z
N MET A 1 17.70 3.72 2.03
CA MET A 1 16.30 4.21 2.14
C MET A 1 16.34 5.72 2.24
N ARG A 2 15.35 6.40 1.63
CA ARG A 2 15.28 7.87 1.65
C ARG A 2 15.11 8.38 3.08
N GLU A 3 15.85 9.43 3.41
CA GLU A 3 15.70 10.19 4.63
C GLU A 3 14.72 11.36 4.41
N TYR A 4 14.02 11.77 5.48
CA TYR A 4 13.09 12.88 5.48
C TYR A 4 13.46 13.85 6.60
N THR A 5 13.33 15.14 6.33
CA THR A 5 13.68 16.21 7.27
C THR A 5 12.48 16.75 8.05
N SER A 6 11.27 16.47 7.59
CA SER A 6 10.03 16.95 8.21
C SER A 6 8.82 16.08 7.88
N LYS A 7 7.78 16.18 8.71
CA LYS A 7 6.46 15.61 8.43
C LYS A 7 5.90 16.07 7.09
N LYS A 8 6.08 17.36 6.80
CA LYS A 8 5.63 17.98 5.54
C LYS A 8 6.26 17.29 4.34
N GLU A 9 7.58 17.11 4.35
CA GLU A 9 8.31 16.45 3.27
C GLU A 9 7.83 14.99 3.07
N LEU A 10 7.64 14.25 4.16
CA LEU A 10 7.13 12.88 4.09
C LEU A 10 5.73 12.84 3.47
N LYS A 11 4.81 13.69 3.93
CA LYS A 11 3.44 13.75 3.43
C LYS A 11 3.38 14.15 1.94
N GLU A 12 4.16 15.13 1.53
CA GLU A 12 4.25 15.57 0.13
C GLU A 12 4.78 14.46 -0.78
N GLU A 13 5.76 13.69 -0.33
CA GLU A 13 6.29 12.57 -1.11
C GLU A 13 5.29 11.41 -1.20
N ILE A 14 4.58 11.10 -0.13
CA ILE A 14 3.48 10.11 -0.15
C ILE A 14 2.43 10.55 -1.18
N GLU A 15 1.95 11.78 -1.10
CA GLU A 15 0.92 12.30 -2.01
C GLU A 15 1.38 12.24 -3.47
N LYS A 16 2.58 12.71 -3.75
CA LYS A 16 3.17 12.70 -5.09
C LYS A 16 3.24 11.30 -5.69
N LYS A 17 3.66 10.31 -4.91
CA LYS A 17 3.76 8.92 -5.38
C LYS A 17 2.39 8.25 -5.50
N TYR A 18 1.53 8.51 -4.54
CA TYR A 18 0.16 7.99 -4.56
C TYR A 18 -0.62 8.50 -5.77
N GLU A 19 -0.63 9.79 -6.05
CA GLU A 19 -1.34 10.39 -7.19
C GLU A 19 -0.89 9.78 -8.53
N LYS A 20 0.41 9.60 -8.71
CA LYS A 20 0.97 8.96 -9.90
C LYS A 20 0.58 7.48 -10.02
N TYR A 21 0.53 6.79 -8.89
CA TYR A 21 0.12 5.39 -8.82
C TYR A 21 -1.38 5.25 -9.13
N ASP A 22 -2.23 5.99 -8.43
CA ASP A 22 -3.68 5.95 -8.60
C ASP A 22 -4.12 6.30 -10.03
N ALA A 23 -3.47 7.27 -10.64
CA ALA A 23 -3.77 7.70 -12.01
C ALA A 23 -3.65 6.57 -13.05
N GLU A 24 -2.79 5.57 -12.80
CA GLU A 24 -2.62 4.44 -13.71
C GLU A 24 -3.87 3.57 -13.83
N PHE A 25 -4.71 3.54 -12.81
CA PHE A 25 -5.94 2.72 -12.77
C PHE A 25 -7.15 3.39 -13.42
N LYS A 26 -7.09 4.69 -13.73
CA LYS A 26 -8.20 5.43 -14.36
C LYS A 26 -8.63 4.86 -15.71
N THR A 27 -7.72 4.21 -16.41
CA THR A 27 -7.93 3.64 -17.75
C THR A 27 -8.16 2.13 -17.75
N ILE A 28 -8.25 1.50 -16.59
CA ILE A 28 -8.49 0.07 -16.46
C ILE A 28 -9.97 -0.17 -16.22
N SER A 29 -10.60 -0.97 -17.10
CA SER A 29 -12.02 -1.32 -16.96
C SER A 29 -12.24 -2.38 -15.88
N GLU A 30 -13.45 -2.39 -15.31
CA GLU A 30 -13.82 -3.39 -14.30
C GLU A 30 -13.75 -4.83 -14.83
N SER A 31 -14.05 -5.03 -16.13
CA SER A 31 -13.96 -6.34 -16.77
C SER A 31 -12.52 -6.89 -16.85
N GLN A 32 -11.52 -6.04 -16.66
CA GLN A 32 -10.10 -6.40 -16.76
C GLN A 32 -9.39 -6.48 -15.40
N LYS A 33 -10.10 -6.23 -14.31
CA LYS A 33 -9.49 -6.15 -12.99
C LYS A 33 -8.71 -7.41 -12.58
N ASP A 34 -9.16 -8.59 -13.03
CA ASP A 34 -8.58 -9.88 -12.70
C ASP A 34 -7.82 -10.51 -13.89
N GLU A 35 -7.56 -9.74 -14.94
CA GLU A 35 -6.83 -10.21 -16.11
C GLU A 35 -5.35 -10.42 -15.81
N LYS A 36 -4.89 -11.64 -15.99
CA LYS A 36 -3.49 -12.01 -15.77
C LYS A 36 -2.65 -11.74 -17.00
N VAL A 37 -1.43 -11.27 -16.79
CA VAL A 37 -0.37 -11.20 -17.80
C VAL A 37 0.82 -12.01 -17.28
N GLU A 38 1.30 -12.96 -18.07
CA GLU A 38 2.29 -13.98 -17.64
C GLU A 38 3.54 -13.38 -16.97
N THR A 39 4.06 -12.27 -17.51
CA THR A 39 5.29 -11.64 -17.01
C THR A 39 5.05 -10.56 -15.96
N VAL A 40 3.83 -10.44 -15.44
CA VAL A 40 3.46 -9.49 -14.37
C VAL A 40 2.85 -10.28 -13.22
N ASP A 41 3.42 -10.15 -12.06
CA ASP A 41 3.12 -10.98 -10.89
C ASP A 41 1.75 -10.74 -10.26
N ARG A 42 1.05 -9.66 -10.65
CA ARG A 42 -0.27 -9.30 -10.10
C ARG A 42 -1.21 -8.75 -11.15
N THR A 43 -2.49 -9.10 -11.00
CA THR A 43 -3.58 -8.44 -11.72
C THR A 43 -3.77 -7.01 -11.20
N PRO A 44 -4.53 -6.14 -11.91
CA PRO A 44 -4.85 -4.81 -11.39
C PRO A 44 -5.50 -4.83 -10.00
N SER A 45 -6.46 -5.73 -9.79
CA SER A 45 -7.12 -5.90 -8.48
C SER A 45 -6.16 -6.38 -7.39
N GLU A 46 -5.29 -7.34 -7.69
CA GLU A 46 -4.27 -7.81 -6.74
C GLU A 46 -3.26 -6.72 -6.41
N ASN A 47 -2.89 -5.89 -7.38
CA ASN A 47 -1.99 -4.75 -7.19
C ASN A 47 -2.56 -3.75 -6.18
N LEU A 48 -3.84 -3.36 -6.33
CA LEU A 48 -4.55 -2.49 -5.38
C LEU A 48 -4.77 -3.16 -4.02
N SER A 49 -5.13 -4.44 -4.02
CA SER A 49 -5.34 -5.21 -2.79
C SER A 49 -4.09 -5.30 -1.93
N TYR A 50 -2.92 -5.43 -2.55
CA TYR A 50 -1.63 -5.41 -1.86
C TYR A 50 -1.41 -4.09 -1.09
N GLN A 51 -1.67 -2.96 -1.74
CA GLN A 51 -1.53 -1.64 -1.11
C GLN A 51 -2.53 -1.47 0.04
N LEU A 52 -3.80 -1.81 -0.20
CA LEU A 52 -4.85 -1.78 0.82
C LEU A 52 -4.51 -2.65 2.01
N GLY A 53 -4.00 -3.85 1.77
CA GLY A 53 -3.61 -4.77 2.82
C GLY A 53 -2.54 -4.18 3.73
N TRP A 54 -1.45 -3.71 3.18
CA TRP A 54 -0.34 -3.17 3.97
C TRP A 54 -0.67 -1.85 4.64
N VAL A 55 -1.30 -0.90 3.94
CA VAL A 55 -1.64 0.40 4.54
C VAL A 55 -2.59 0.24 5.72
N ASN A 56 -3.63 -0.56 5.56
CA ASN A 56 -4.56 -0.81 6.68
C ASN A 56 -3.91 -1.61 7.80
N LEU A 57 -3.01 -2.54 7.50
CA LEU A 57 -2.36 -3.38 8.50
C LEU A 57 -1.44 -2.56 9.42
N PHE A 58 -0.59 -1.69 8.87
CA PHE A 58 0.28 -0.89 9.74
C PHE A 58 -0.48 0.19 10.53
N LEU A 59 -1.58 0.73 9.99
CA LEU A 59 -2.50 1.58 10.76
C LEU A 59 -3.15 0.79 11.92
N GLU A 60 -3.48 -0.47 11.69
CA GLU A 60 -4.01 -1.35 12.73
C GLU A 60 -2.98 -1.65 13.83
N TRP A 61 -1.69 -1.85 13.48
CA TRP A 61 -0.64 -2.01 14.49
C TRP A 61 -0.58 -0.82 15.44
N GLU A 62 -0.61 0.38 14.89
CA GLU A 62 -0.62 1.62 15.70
C GLU A 62 -1.85 1.70 16.59
N ALA A 63 -3.03 1.51 16.03
CA ALA A 63 -4.28 1.57 16.78
C ALA A 63 -4.33 0.55 17.93
N LYS A 64 -3.89 -0.68 17.69
CA LYS A 64 -3.84 -1.74 18.71
C LYS A 64 -2.84 -1.42 19.80
N GLU A 65 -1.63 -0.97 19.47
CA GLU A 65 -0.63 -0.64 20.48
C GLU A 65 -1.07 0.53 21.36
N ILE A 66 -1.63 1.58 20.78
CA ILE A 66 -2.18 2.74 21.52
C ILE A 66 -3.33 2.31 22.45
N ALA A 67 -4.14 1.35 22.04
CA ALA A 67 -5.21 0.77 22.87
C ALA A 67 -4.71 -0.21 23.94
N GLY A 68 -3.39 -0.43 24.04
CA GLY A 68 -2.77 -1.28 25.06
C GLY A 68 -2.69 -2.78 24.72
N TYR A 69 -3.02 -3.16 23.48
CA TYR A 69 -2.88 -4.54 23.04
C TYR A 69 -1.43 -4.86 22.63
N ASN A 70 -1.04 -6.13 22.80
CA ASN A 70 0.19 -6.64 22.22
C ASN A 70 0.00 -6.87 20.71
N VAL A 71 0.89 -6.32 19.90
CA VAL A 71 0.79 -6.39 18.45
C VAL A 71 1.69 -7.47 17.88
N GLU A 72 1.12 -8.46 17.20
CA GLU A 72 1.85 -9.47 16.44
C GLU A 72 2.06 -8.97 15.00
N THR A 73 3.33 -8.84 14.60
CA THR A 73 3.67 -8.44 13.22
C THR A 73 4.29 -9.61 12.44
N PRO A 74 4.02 -9.74 11.13
CA PRO A 74 3.18 -8.87 10.29
C PRO A 74 1.71 -8.97 10.62
N ALA A 75 1.18 -10.12 10.99
CA ALA A 75 -0.18 -10.37 11.44
C ALA A 75 -0.25 -11.72 12.18
N PRO A 76 -1.26 -11.96 13.03
CA PRO A 76 -1.42 -13.24 13.71
C PRO A 76 -1.41 -14.42 12.75
N GLY A 77 -0.57 -15.40 13.03
CA GLY A 77 -0.42 -16.60 12.19
C GLY A 77 0.47 -16.46 10.96
N TYR A 78 1.05 -15.28 10.70
CA TYR A 78 1.97 -15.02 9.58
C TYR A 78 3.37 -14.68 10.07
N LYS A 79 4.38 -14.94 9.22
CA LYS A 79 5.80 -14.67 9.52
C LYS A 79 6.42 -13.80 8.43
N TRP A 80 7.33 -12.92 8.81
CA TRP A 80 8.05 -12.02 7.89
C TRP A 80 8.83 -12.73 6.77
N ASN A 81 9.29 -13.94 7.02
CA ASN A 81 9.99 -14.76 6.03
C ASN A 81 9.07 -15.63 5.17
N ASN A 82 7.75 -15.52 5.35
CA ASN A 82 6.75 -16.26 4.57
C ASN A 82 5.46 -15.44 4.45
N LEU A 83 5.44 -14.49 3.52
CA LEU A 83 4.35 -13.52 3.34
C LEU A 83 3.31 -13.94 2.29
N GLY A 84 3.54 -15.04 1.57
CA GLY A 84 2.65 -15.46 0.47
C GLY A 84 1.19 -15.64 0.92
N GLY A 85 0.97 -16.31 2.05
CA GLY A 85 -0.37 -16.49 2.63
C GLY A 85 -1.03 -15.17 3.04
N LEU A 86 -0.25 -14.22 3.56
CA LEU A 86 -0.74 -12.88 3.92
C LEU A 86 -1.18 -12.12 2.66
N TYR A 87 -0.42 -12.17 1.57
CA TYR A 87 -0.82 -11.55 0.30
C TYR A 87 -2.11 -12.15 -0.25
N GLN A 88 -2.27 -13.47 -0.19
CA GLN A 88 -3.51 -14.13 -0.58
C GLN A 88 -4.70 -13.67 0.27
N SER A 89 -4.50 -13.46 1.57
CA SER A 89 -5.55 -12.90 2.44
C SER A 89 -5.96 -11.47 2.03
N PHE A 90 -5.02 -10.64 1.60
CA PHE A 90 -5.30 -9.31 1.07
C PHE A 90 -6.11 -9.39 -0.23
N TYR A 91 -5.74 -10.26 -1.15
CA TYR A 91 -6.45 -10.44 -2.42
C TYR A 91 -7.88 -10.94 -2.18
N LYS A 92 -8.08 -11.88 -1.28
CA LYS A 92 -9.40 -12.36 -0.89
C LYS A 92 -10.25 -11.28 -0.25
N LYS A 93 -9.67 -10.47 0.63
CA LYS A 93 -10.38 -9.42 1.38
C LYS A 93 -10.81 -8.27 0.49
N TYR A 94 -9.93 -7.79 -0.38
CA TYR A 94 -10.14 -6.58 -1.16
C TYR A 94 -10.52 -6.83 -2.62
N GLY A 95 -10.24 -8.01 -3.15
CA GLY A 95 -10.55 -8.37 -4.54
C GLY A 95 -12.04 -8.51 -4.86
N ILE A 96 -12.91 -8.57 -3.84
CA ILE A 96 -14.36 -8.58 -4.00
C ILE A 96 -14.93 -7.25 -4.47
N TYR A 97 -14.17 -6.16 -4.30
CA TYR A 97 -14.60 -4.82 -4.69
C TYR A 97 -14.28 -4.52 -6.15
N PHE A 98 -15.04 -3.59 -6.75
CA PHE A 98 -14.69 -3.00 -8.03
C PHE A 98 -13.40 -2.17 -7.91
N ILE A 99 -12.69 -1.96 -9.03
CA ILE A 99 -11.49 -1.11 -9.06
C ILE A 99 -11.78 0.29 -8.50
N LYS A 100 -12.93 0.86 -8.89
CA LYS A 100 -13.38 2.16 -8.38
C LYS A 100 -13.49 2.19 -6.86
N GLU A 101 -14.03 1.14 -6.27
CA GLU A 101 -14.15 1.02 -4.81
C GLU A 101 -12.81 0.77 -4.13
N GLN A 102 -11.96 -0.10 -4.71
CA GLN A 102 -10.60 -0.32 -4.20
C GLN A 102 -9.78 0.97 -4.18
N ARG A 103 -9.88 1.79 -5.23
CA ARG A 103 -9.22 3.11 -5.31
C ARG A 103 -9.76 4.07 -4.25
N ALA A 104 -11.07 4.14 -4.07
CA ALA A 104 -11.68 4.98 -3.04
C ALA A 104 -11.24 4.57 -1.63
N LYS A 105 -11.25 3.26 -1.33
CA LYS A 105 -10.76 2.72 -0.05
C LYS A 105 -9.27 3.01 0.18
N LEU A 106 -8.46 2.93 -0.85
CA LEU A 106 -7.03 3.25 -0.73
C LEU A 106 -6.82 4.75 -0.48
N ARG A 107 -7.60 5.63 -1.12
CA ARG A 107 -7.58 7.08 -0.83
C ARG A 107 -7.94 7.35 0.64
N GLU A 108 -8.97 6.71 1.15
CA GLU A 108 -9.35 6.83 2.56
C GLU A 108 -8.21 6.38 3.49
N ALA A 109 -7.60 5.22 3.21
CA ALA A 109 -6.49 4.70 4.00
C ALA A 109 -5.27 5.64 3.98
N VAL A 110 -4.92 6.20 2.81
CA VAL A 110 -3.83 7.19 2.68
C VAL A 110 -4.16 8.47 3.46
N ASN A 111 -5.40 8.92 3.44
CA ASN A 111 -5.83 10.07 4.24
C ASN A 111 -5.71 9.79 5.75
N GLU A 112 -6.01 8.58 6.20
CA GLU A 112 -5.79 8.19 7.60
C GLU A 112 -4.30 8.19 7.96
N VAL A 113 -3.42 7.79 7.05
CA VAL A 113 -1.96 7.93 7.24
C VAL A 113 -1.56 9.40 7.43
N TYR A 114 -2.12 10.32 6.64
CA TYR A 114 -1.83 11.76 6.80
C TYR A 114 -2.29 12.30 8.14
N LYS A 115 -3.50 11.93 8.57
CA LYS A 115 -4.01 12.30 9.90
C LYS A 115 -3.09 11.78 10.99
N TRP A 116 -2.72 10.52 10.92
CA TRP A 116 -1.83 9.90 11.88
C TRP A 116 -0.47 10.60 11.94
N ILE A 117 0.20 10.83 10.82
CA ILE A 117 1.47 11.57 10.77
C ILE A 117 1.31 12.94 11.46
N SER A 118 0.19 13.62 11.26
CA SER A 118 -0.08 14.93 11.85
C SER A 118 -0.21 14.89 13.37
N THR A 119 -0.62 13.76 13.96
CA THR A 119 -0.74 13.58 15.41
C THR A 119 0.56 13.24 16.11
N LEU A 120 1.56 12.71 15.39
CA LEU A 120 2.85 12.30 15.95
C LEU A 120 3.74 13.52 16.23
N SER A 121 4.51 13.49 17.33
CA SER A 121 5.64 14.40 17.48
C SER A 121 6.78 14.03 16.51
N ASP A 122 7.72 14.94 16.32
CA ASP A 122 8.90 14.65 15.50
C ASP A 122 9.72 13.49 16.10
N ASP A 123 9.84 13.42 17.43
CA ASP A 123 10.50 12.30 18.11
C ASP A 123 9.79 10.97 17.85
N GLU A 124 8.45 10.92 17.98
CA GLU A 124 7.68 9.71 17.71
C GLU A 124 7.84 9.23 16.27
N LEU A 125 7.96 10.15 15.32
CA LEU A 125 8.06 9.82 13.89
C LEU A 125 9.48 9.47 13.47
N PHE A 126 10.49 10.23 13.92
CA PHE A 126 11.85 10.17 13.40
C PHE A 126 12.86 9.47 14.31
N GLN A 127 12.57 9.26 15.58
CA GLN A 127 13.45 8.53 16.48
C GLN A 127 13.03 7.07 16.63
N ALA A 128 14.01 6.17 16.68
CA ALA A 128 13.76 4.75 16.90
C ALA A 128 13.31 4.47 18.35
N GLY A 129 12.59 3.36 18.55
CA GLY A 129 12.23 2.88 19.89
C GLY A 129 10.91 3.42 20.45
N ASN A 130 10.22 4.30 19.75
CA ASN A 130 8.96 4.91 20.23
C ASN A 130 7.70 4.05 20.07
N ARG A 131 7.77 2.98 19.29
CA ARG A 131 6.68 2.01 19.12
C ARG A 131 7.24 0.58 19.18
N LYS A 132 6.60 -0.28 19.95
CA LYS A 132 7.00 -1.69 20.06
C LYS A 132 6.84 -2.41 18.73
N TRP A 133 5.72 -2.18 18.03
CA TRP A 133 5.48 -2.79 16.72
C TRP A 133 6.52 -2.40 15.67
N ALA A 134 7.13 -1.22 15.77
CA ALA A 134 8.16 -0.74 14.86
C ALA A 134 9.58 -1.14 15.28
N THR A 135 9.77 -1.52 16.55
CA THR A 135 11.07 -1.86 17.14
C THR A 135 11.41 -3.31 16.82
N THR A 136 12.06 -3.51 15.70
CA THR A 136 12.61 -4.79 15.23
C THR A 136 14.13 -4.82 15.45
N LYS A 137 14.79 -5.91 15.01
CA LYS A 137 16.27 -5.98 15.01
C LYS A 137 16.94 -4.83 14.25
N ALA A 138 16.25 -4.26 13.25
CA ALA A 138 16.74 -3.13 12.48
C ALA A 138 16.58 -1.78 13.20
N MET A 139 15.86 -1.74 14.32
CA MET A 139 15.61 -0.52 15.10
C MET A 139 15.12 0.66 14.25
N TRP A 140 14.16 0.41 13.38
CA TRP A 140 13.65 1.44 12.50
C TRP A 140 12.70 2.41 13.20
N PRO A 141 12.86 3.72 12.98
CA PRO A 141 11.85 4.70 13.36
C PRO A 141 10.56 4.54 12.54
N VAL A 142 9.47 5.07 13.04
CA VAL A 142 8.14 4.93 12.44
C VAL A 142 8.11 5.40 10.98
N TYR A 143 8.78 6.51 10.65
CA TYR A 143 8.77 7.03 9.27
C TYR A 143 9.29 6.03 8.23
N LYS A 144 10.23 5.18 8.59
CA LYS A 144 10.74 4.13 7.67
C LYS A 144 9.67 3.10 7.36
N TRP A 145 8.88 2.71 8.36
CA TRP A 145 7.73 1.82 8.16
C TRP A 145 6.65 2.45 7.29
N ILE A 146 6.38 3.75 7.49
CA ILE A 146 5.46 4.50 6.62
C ILE A 146 6.00 4.51 5.18
N HIS A 147 7.27 4.82 4.98
CA HIS A 147 7.89 4.85 3.66
C HIS A 147 7.80 3.52 2.91
N ILE A 148 8.15 2.41 3.56
CA ILE A 148 8.13 1.08 2.92
C ILE A 148 6.72 0.55 2.64
N ASN A 149 5.70 1.12 3.26
CA ASN A 149 4.30 0.74 3.06
C ASN A 149 3.50 1.76 2.22
N THR A 150 4.12 2.85 1.80
CA THR A 150 3.51 3.90 0.96
C THR A 150 4.40 4.29 -0.22
N VAL A 151 5.38 5.15 -0.02
CA VAL A 151 6.21 5.73 -1.08
C VAL A 151 6.89 4.66 -1.94
N ALA A 152 7.54 3.70 -1.32
CA ALA A 152 8.26 2.64 -2.05
C ALA A 152 7.31 1.74 -2.85
N PRO A 153 6.23 1.16 -2.26
CA PRO A 153 5.29 0.36 -3.04
C PRO A 153 4.56 1.16 -4.11
N PHE A 154 4.10 2.38 -3.86
CA PHE A 154 3.44 3.19 -4.89
C PHE A 154 4.35 3.42 -6.10
N THR A 155 5.64 3.62 -5.87
CA THR A 155 6.62 3.75 -6.94
C THR A 155 6.82 2.43 -7.70
N ASN A 156 7.08 1.35 -6.99
CA ASN A 156 7.40 0.05 -7.59
C ASN A 156 6.19 -0.57 -8.30
N PHE A 157 5.03 -0.54 -7.67
CA PHE A 157 3.80 -1.13 -8.22
C PHE A 157 3.20 -0.29 -9.35
N ARG A 158 3.46 1.01 -9.38
CA ARG A 158 3.19 1.82 -10.57
C ARG A 158 3.92 1.26 -11.80
N GLY A 159 5.18 0.89 -11.66
CA GLY A 159 5.95 0.24 -12.73
C GLY A 159 5.29 -1.06 -13.21
N LYS A 160 4.83 -1.89 -12.28
CA LYS A 160 4.16 -3.16 -12.57
C LYS A 160 2.83 -2.97 -13.31
N ILE A 161 1.98 -2.05 -12.86
CA ILE A 161 0.69 -1.80 -13.53
C ILE A 161 0.88 -1.17 -14.92
N ARG A 162 1.88 -0.33 -15.12
CA ARG A 162 2.25 0.18 -16.44
C ARG A 162 2.70 -0.92 -17.37
N LYS A 163 3.50 -1.88 -16.88
CA LYS A 163 3.91 -3.07 -17.64
C LYS A 163 2.69 -3.90 -18.03
N TRP A 164 1.78 -4.15 -17.08
CA TRP A 164 0.54 -4.86 -17.34
C TRP A 164 -0.28 -4.17 -18.45
N LYS A 165 -0.46 -2.85 -18.40
CA LYS A 165 -1.19 -2.08 -19.43
C LYS A 165 -0.58 -2.19 -20.83
N ARG A 166 0.72 -2.34 -20.94
CA ARG A 166 1.39 -2.52 -22.25
C ARG A 166 1.20 -3.93 -22.82
N LEU A 167 1.16 -4.93 -21.95
CA LEU A 167 1.23 -6.34 -22.33
C LEU A 167 -0.13 -7.03 -22.38
N VAL A 168 -1.17 -6.46 -21.77
CA VAL A 168 -2.52 -7.03 -21.84
C VAL A 168 -2.98 -7.09 -23.29
N PRO A 169 -3.64 -8.21 -23.75
CA PRO A 169 -4.01 -8.44 -25.15
C PRO A 169 -4.79 -7.30 -25.79
N GLU A 170 -4.61 -7.10 -27.11
CA GLU A 170 -5.20 -5.96 -27.85
C GLU A 170 -6.74 -5.94 -27.85
N GLU A 171 -7.39 -7.09 -27.92
CA GLU A 171 -8.85 -7.19 -27.84
C GLU A 171 -9.41 -6.52 -26.58
N GLN A 172 -8.64 -6.56 -25.52
CA GLN A 172 -8.97 -5.92 -24.25
C GLN A 172 -8.53 -4.45 -24.20
N ARG A 173 -7.56 -4.03 -25.04
CA ARG A 173 -7.17 -2.62 -25.19
C ARG A 173 -8.21 -1.82 -25.97
N ILE A 174 -8.83 -2.41 -26.98
CA ILE A 174 -9.85 -1.77 -27.82
C ILE A 174 -11.12 -1.42 -26.99
N LYS A 175 -11.49 -2.29 -26.07
CA LYS A 175 -12.61 -2.02 -25.14
C LYS A 175 -12.36 -0.81 -24.24
N ARG A 176 -11.09 -0.45 -23.97
CA ARG A 176 -10.71 0.74 -23.17
C ARG A 176 -10.92 2.07 -23.90
N ARG A 177 -10.79 2.07 -25.26
CA ARG A 177 -10.89 3.29 -26.07
C ARG A 177 -12.32 3.70 -26.36
N LYS A 178 -13.29 2.84 -26.04
CA LYS A 178 -14.73 3.05 -26.31
C LYS A 178 -15.54 3.43 -25.06
N ILE A 179 -14.86 3.64 -23.93
CA ILE A 179 -15.42 4.14 -22.69
C ILE A 179 -14.76 5.50 -22.36
#